data_7e2739996eebef16251210177e4b31a8
#
_entry.id   7e2739996eebef16251210177e4b31a8
#
_cell.length_a   1.000
_cell.length_b   1.000
_cell.length_c   1.000
_cell.angle_alpha   90.00
_cell.angle_beta   90.00
_cell.angle_gamma   90.00
#
_symmetry.space_group_name_H-M   'P 1'
#
loop_
_entity.id
_entity.type
_entity.pdbx_description
1 polymer ?
#
loop_
_entity_poly.entity_id
_entity_poly.type
_entity_poly.pdbx_seq_one_letter_code
_entity_poly.pdbx_strand_id
1 'polypeptide(L)'
;GAKGITVRPKDKISIIVNCKSPELTALFNLPYVTQRLGENTRGTITSGYSQGYISGYTVDDRGCIDFPVLGEVAVAGLTRDEIASVIKNELNEQGQATDAVVTVDFMNLYYQVLGEVEKPGRYAIDKDAVTILDAIGNAGDLTIYGKRENVKVLRNENGKMLTYEVNLCSAADLIASPAYYIRQNDVIYVDPNDVRARQSTVNGNNVRSTSFWISLTSLAASITNTIVIIATRSGSGK
;
A
#
# COMPACT_ATOMS: atom_id res chain seq x y z
N GLY A 1 7.97 -22.12 -3.83
CA GLY A 1 8.49 -20.84 -4.26
C GLY A 1 7.40 -19.80 -4.32
N ALA A 2 7.72 -18.56 -4.00
CA ALA A 2 6.77 -17.45 -4.14
C ALA A 2 6.30 -17.40 -5.59
N LYS A 3 5.02 -17.60 -5.81
CA LYS A 3 4.43 -17.35 -7.11
C LYS A 3 4.45 -15.82 -7.29
N GLY A 4 5.09 -15.32 -8.35
CA GLY A 4 5.15 -13.89 -8.65
C GLY A 4 3.75 -13.27 -8.67
N ILE A 5 3.67 -11.95 -8.58
CA ILE A 5 2.40 -11.22 -8.67
C ILE A 5 1.75 -11.50 -10.02
N THR A 6 0.48 -11.88 -10.00
CA THR A 6 -0.31 -12.17 -11.19
C THR A 6 -1.31 -11.05 -11.47
N VAL A 7 -1.55 -10.78 -12.74
CA VAL A 7 -2.50 -9.77 -13.22
C VAL A 7 -3.94 -10.17 -12.90
N ARG A 8 -4.76 -9.18 -12.57
CA ARG A 8 -6.20 -9.30 -12.31
C ARG A 8 -7.01 -8.35 -13.19
N PRO A 9 -8.29 -8.62 -13.39
CA PRO A 9 -9.20 -7.64 -14.01
C PRO A 9 -9.10 -6.27 -13.33
N LYS A 10 -9.10 -5.21 -14.15
CA LYS A 10 -8.93 -3.79 -13.78
C LYS A 10 -7.51 -3.36 -13.43
N ASP A 11 -6.53 -4.25 -13.48
CA ASP A 11 -5.14 -3.86 -13.38
C ASP A 11 -4.70 -3.08 -14.63
N LYS A 12 -3.72 -2.22 -14.44
CA LYS A 12 -3.04 -1.54 -15.54
C LYS A 12 -1.64 -2.09 -15.70
N ILE A 13 -1.30 -2.46 -16.93
CA ILE A 13 0.03 -2.94 -17.28
C ILE A 13 0.60 -2.11 -18.42
N SER A 14 1.89 -1.90 -18.41
CA SER A 14 2.62 -1.34 -19.53
C SER A 14 3.26 -2.47 -20.30
N ILE A 15 3.17 -2.43 -21.61
CA ILE A 15 3.78 -3.42 -22.51
C ILE A 15 4.56 -2.64 -23.54
N ILE A 16 5.86 -2.86 -23.59
CA ILE A 16 6.76 -2.25 -24.57
C ILE A 16 7.33 -3.36 -25.44
N VAL A 17 7.17 -3.21 -26.75
CA VAL A 17 7.71 -4.13 -27.74
C VAL A 17 8.80 -3.42 -28.55
N ASN A 18 9.99 -3.98 -28.55
CA ASN A 18 11.11 -3.51 -29.36
C ASN A 18 11.43 -4.54 -30.44
N CYS A 19 11.48 -4.09 -31.70
CA CYS A 19 11.85 -4.89 -32.87
C CYS A 19 13.02 -4.22 -33.59
N LYS A 20 13.72 -4.94 -34.49
CA LYS A 20 14.73 -4.35 -35.36
C LYS A 20 14.13 -3.32 -36.30
N SER A 21 12.86 -3.51 -36.74
CA SER A 21 12.17 -2.51 -37.55
C SER A 21 11.60 -1.40 -36.64
N PRO A 22 12.01 -0.13 -36.85
CA PRO A 22 11.43 1.01 -36.11
C PRO A 22 9.93 1.19 -36.37
N GLU A 23 9.47 0.82 -37.57
CA GLU A 23 8.05 0.92 -37.97
C GLU A 23 7.18 -0.04 -37.17
N LEU A 24 7.61 -1.31 -36.99
CA LEU A 24 6.93 -2.28 -36.18
C LEU A 24 6.97 -1.89 -34.68
N THR A 25 8.10 -1.39 -34.22
CA THR A 25 8.23 -0.88 -32.86
C THR A 25 7.23 0.26 -32.60
N ALA A 26 7.09 1.19 -33.52
CA ALA A 26 6.11 2.27 -33.40
C ALA A 26 4.67 1.74 -33.43
N LEU A 27 4.36 0.77 -34.30
CA LEU A 27 3.04 0.18 -34.43
C LEU A 27 2.59 -0.52 -33.15
N PHE A 28 3.45 -1.37 -32.56
CA PHE A 28 3.10 -2.10 -31.34
C PHE A 28 3.01 -1.21 -30.09
N ASN A 29 3.65 -0.04 -30.11
CA ASN A 29 3.64 0.92 -29.01
C ASN A 29 2.67 2.10 -29.25
N LEU A 30 1.71 1.98 -30.17
CA LEU A 30 0.71 3.02 -30.47
C LEU A 30 -0.03 3.57 -29.24
N PRO A 31 -0.44 2.77 -28.24
CA PRO A 31 -1.08 3.29 -27.03
C PRO A 31 -0.27 4.32 -26.25
N TYR A 32 1.04 4.38 -26.49
CA TYR A 32 1.92 5.39 -25.90
C TYR A 32 1.98 6.70 -26.70
N VAL A 33 1.54 6.67 -27.96
CA VAL A 33 1.63 7.80 -28.91
C VAL A 33 0.32 8.58 -28.98
N THR A 34 -0.84 7.92 -28.81
CA THR A 34 -2.17 8.52 -29.05
C THR A 34 -2.57 9.59 -28.06
N GLN A 35 -1.99 9.65 -26.87
CA GLN A 35 -2.25 10.76 -25.92
C GLN A 35 -1.65 12.11 -26.34
N ARG A 36 -0.77 12.15 -27.34
CA ARG A 36 -0.23 13.42 -27.88
C ARG A 36 -1.16 14.15 -28.84
N LEU A 37 -2.18 13.51 -29.35
CA LEU A 37 -3.07 14.07 -30.38
C LEU A 37 -4.27 14.84 -29.79
N GLY A 38 -4.50 14.79 -28.47
CA GLY A 38 -5.62 15.45 -27.80
C GLY A 38 -5.28 16.75 -27.07
N GLU A 39 -4.04 17.12 -26.88
CA GLU A 39 -3.64 18.38 -26.28
C GLU A 39 -3.31 19.42 -27.36
N ASN A 40 -4.19 20.41 -27.49
CA ASN A 40 -3.94 21.65 -28.25
C ASN A 40 -2.79 22.44 -27.59
N THR A 41 -1.55 22.08 -27.88
CA THR A 41 -0.39 22.89 -27.55
C THR A 41 -0.01 23.75 -28.75
N ARG A 42 -0.55 24.97 -28.79
CA ARG A 42 0.14 26.10 -29.42
C ARG A 42 1.38 26.40 -28.57
N GLY A 43 2.51 25.86 -28.93
CA GLY A 43 3.77 26.17 -28.25
C GLY A 43 4.93 25.34 -28.83
N THR A 44 5.79 26.01 -29.54
CA THR A 44 7.21 25.78 -29.83
C THR A 44 7.76 24.38 -29.55
N ILE A 45 8.11 23.65 -30.60
CA ILE A 45 8.87 22.42 -30.55
C ILE A 45 10.26 22.74 -29.99
N THR A 46 10.43 22.59 -28.71
CA THR A 46 11.75 22.49 -28.08
C THR A 46 12.00 20.99 -27.86
N SER A 47 13.06 20.49 -28.47
CA SER A 47 13.55 19.12 -28.34
C SER A 47 13.98 18.84 -26.90
N GLY A 48 13.00 18.49 -26.08
CA GLY A 48 13.16 17.93 -24.75
C GLY A 48 12.30 16.69 -24.70
N TYR A 49 12.88 15.57 -24.28
CA TYR A 49 12.15 14.35 -23.96
C TYR A 49 11.11 14.69 -22.89
N SER A 50 9.92 15.14 -23.30
CA SER A 50 8.79 15.22 -22.37
C SER A 50 8.43 13.78 -22.00
N GLN A 51 8.50 13.47 -20.72
CA GLN A 51 7.95 12.26 -20.13
C GLN A 51 6.50 12.12 -20.61
N GLY A 52 6.29 11.37 -21.70
CA GLY A 52 4.96 11.02 -22.15
C GLY A 52 4.33 10.15 -21.04
N TYR A 53 3.14 10.51 -20.61
CA TYR A 53 2.33 9.65 -19.77
C TYR A 53 2.15 8.32 -20.51
N ILE A 54 2.71 7.25 -19.93
CA ILE A 54 2.55 5.90 -20.45
C ILE A 54 1.10 5.51 -20.21
N SER A 55 0.29 5.39 -21.24
CA SER A 55 -1.13 5.11 -21.13
C SER A 55 -1.43 3.67 -20.70
N GLY A 56 -0.53 2.73 -20.86
CA GLY A 56 -0.71 1.32 -20.48
C GLY A 56 -2.01 0.66 -20.99
N TYR A 57 -2.10 -0.63 -20.77
CA TYR A 57 -3.28 -1.43 -21.08
C TYR A 57 -4.09 -1.66 -19.80
N THR A 58 -5.40 -1.47 -19.85
CA THR A 58 -6.30 -1.86 -18.74
C THR A 58 -6.85 -3.24 -19.02
N VAL A 59 -6.69 -4.15 -18.08
CA VAL A 59 -7.24 -5.50 -18.15
C VAL A 59 -8.76 -5.42 -17.96
N ASP A 60 -9.52 -5.95 -18.89
CA ASP A 60 -10.98 -5.95 -18.87
C ASP A 60 -11.55 -6.93 -17.83
N ASP A 61 -12.87 -6.93 -17.65
CA ASP A 61 -13.56 -7.81 -16.70
C ASP A 61 -13.46 -9.31 -17.07
N ARG A 62 -13.12 -9.63 -18.34
CA ARG A 62 -12.87 -10.99 -18.84
C ARG A 62 -11.42 -11.43 -18.63
N GLY A 63 -10.56 -10.50 -18.19
CA GLY A 63 -9.14 -10.75 -17.98
C GLY A 63 -8.29 -10.59 -19.24
N CYS A 64 -8.77 -9.89 -20.25
CA CYS A 64 -8.10 -9.66 -21.51
C CYS A 64 -7.62 -8.21 -21.65
N ILE A 65 -6.65 -8.01 -22.54
CA ILE A 65 -6.23 -6.68 -23.04
C ILE A 65 -6.45 -6.65 -24.55
N ASP A 66 -6.69 -5.48 -25.10
CA ASP A 66 -6.72 -5.26 -26.54
C ASP A 66 -5.34 -4.77 -27.01
N PHE A 67 -4.56 -5.68 -27.60
CA PHE A 67 -3.20 -5.40 -28.04
C PHE A 67 -3.15 -5.13 -29.56
N PRO A 68 -2.43 -4.07 -30.00
CA PRO A 68 -2.33 -3.74 -31.43
C PRO A 68 -1.90 -4.95 -32.27
N VAL A 69 -2.59 -5.18 -33.38
CA VAL A 69 -2.36 -6.27 -34.35
C VAL A 69 -2.83 -7.64 -33.86
N LEU A 70 -2.63 -7.98 -32.57
CA LEU A 70 -3.04 -9.28 -32.02
C LEU A 70 -4.53 -9.31 -31.61
N GLY A 71 -5.13 -8.14 -31.32
CA GLY A 71 -6.47 -8.05 -30.76
C GLY A 71 -6.53 -8.45 -29.29
N GLU A 72 -7.57 -9.20 -28.91
CA GLU A 72 -7.79 -9.63 -27.53
C GLU A 72 -6.77 -10.68 -27.08
N VAL A 73 -5.96 -10.38 -26.08
CA VAL A 73 -4.99 -11.28 -25.45
C VAL A 73 -5.37 -11.53 -23.99
N ALA A 74 -5.55 -12.80 -23.60
CA ALA A 74 -5.85 -13.18 -22.23
C ALA A 74 -4.61 -13.09 -21.35
N VAL A 75 -4.67 -12.25 -20.28
CA VAL A 75 -3.54 -11.97 -19.40
C VAL A 75 -3.85 -12.20 -17.92
N ALA A 76 -5.11 -12.36 -17.54
CA ALA A 76 -5.47 -12.57 -16.14
C ALA A 76 -4.88 -13.87 -15.59
N GLY A 77 -4.33 -13.80 -14.37
CA GLY A 77 -3.68 -14.92 -13.70
C GLY A 77 -2.24 -15.17 -14.12
N LEU A 78 -1.73 -14.46 -15.14
CA LEU A 78 -0.35 -14.55 -15.60
C LEU A 78 0.56 -13.56 -14.86
N THR A 79 1.82 -13.91 -14.73
CA THR A 79 2.90 -13.03 -14.27
C THR A 79 3.40 -12.14 -15.42
N ARG A 80 4.23 -11.14 -15.13
CA ARG A 80 4.84 -10.26 -16.15
C ARG A 80 5.59 -11.05 -17.22
N ASP A 81 6.39 -12.01 -16.79
CA ASP A 81 7.22 -12.83 -17.69
C ASP A 81 6.37 -13.76 -18.57
N GLU A 82 5.29 -14.31 -18.00
CA GLU A 82 4.33 -15.14 -18.73
C GLU A 82 3.60 -14.32 -19.79
N ILE A 83 3.15 -13.10 -19.46
CA ILE A 83 2.50 -12.19 -20.41
C ILE A 83 3.48 -11.81 -21.55
N ALA A 84 4.72 -11.45 -21.18
CA ALA A 84 5.74 -11.14 -22.18
C ALA A 84 5.98 -12.31 -23.15
N SER A 85 5.99 -13.54 -22.62
CA SER A 85 6.16 -14.77 -23.40
C SER A 85 4.96 -15.03 -24.31
N VAL A 86 3.72 -14.86 -23.82
CA VAL A 86 2.50 -15.02 -24.62
C VAL A 86 2.51 -14.05 -25.79
N ILE A 87 2.72 -12.75 -25.54
CA ILE A 87 2.71 -11.74 -26.61
C ILE A 87 3.82 -12.00 -27.63
N LYS A 88 5.02 -12.35 -27.17
CA LYS A 88 6.14 -12.68 -28.05
C LYS A 88 5.82 -13.87 -28.96
N ASN A 89 5.23 -14.93 -28.39
CA ASN A 89 4.86 -16.12 -29.15
C ASN A 89 3.78 -15.81 -30.19
N GLU A 90 2.72 -15.08 -29.80
CA GLU A 90 1.66 -14.70 -30.72
C GLU A 90 2.15 -13.82 -31.87
N LEU A 91 3.04 -12.84 -31.58
CA LEU A 91 3.67 -12.01 -32.62
C LEU A 91 4.50 -12.85 -33.59
N ASN A 92 5.18 -13.88 -33.10
CA ASN A 92 5.98 -14.77 -33.92
C ASN A 92 5.10 -15.72 -34.76
N GLU A 93 4.08 -16.34 -34.17
CA GLU A 93 3.14 -17.27 -34.83
C GLU A 93 2.36 -16.60 -35.94
N GLN A 94 1.94 -15.36 -35.74
CA GLN A 94 1.25 -14.55 -36.77
C GLN A 94 2.20 -13.94 -37.80
N GLY A 95 3.51 -14.21 -37.70
CA GLY A 95 4.52 -13.71 -38.63
C GLY A 95 4.74 -12.19 -38.58
N GLN A 96 4.28 -11.52 -37.49
CA GLN A 96 4.37 -10.08 -37.35
C GLN A 96 5.77 -9.61 -36.93
N ALA A 97 6.40 -10.31 -35.98
CA ALA A 97 7.76 -10.01 -35.53
C ALA A 97 8.42 -11.25 -34.91
N THR A 98 9.50 -11.74 -35.52
CA THR A 98 10.28 -12.88 -35.01
C THR A 98 11.37 -12.48 -34.02
N ASP A 99 11.76 -11.21 -34.03
CA ASP A 99 12.84 -10.64 -33.21
C ASP A 99 12.34 -9.71 -32.09
N ALA A 100 11.05 -9.77 -31.78
CA ALA A 100 10.45 -8.94 -30.76
C ALA A 100 11.03 -9.23 -29.35
N VAL A 101 11.38 -8.14 -28.66
CA VAL A 101 11.69 -8.12 -27.23
C VAL A 101 10.52 -7.45 -26.55
N VAL A 102 9.81 -8.19 -25.70
CA VAL A 102 8.62 -7.71 -24.98
C VAL A 102 8.95 -7.49 -23.52
N THR A 103 8.70 -6.29 -23.03
CA THR A 103 8.84 -5.92 -21.61
C THR A 103 7.48 -5.57 -21.07
N VAL A 104 7.11 -6.17 -19.93
CA VAL A 104 5.83 -5.95 -19.25
C VAL A 104 6.08 -5.48 -17.83
N ASP A 105 5.41 -4.40 -17.44
CA ASP A 105 5.47 -3.86 -16.08
C ASP A 105 4.08 -3.51 -15.56
N PHE A 106 3.89 -3.62 -14.26
CA PHE A 106 2.67 -3.17 -13.61
C PHE A 106 2.69 -1.65 -13.38
N MET A 107 1.56 -0.99 -13.62
CA MET A 107 1.48 0.47 -13.53
C MET A 107 0.76 0.99 -12.28
N ASN A 108 -0.10 0.19 -11.67
CA ASN A 108 -0.99 0.65 -10.60
C ASN A 108 -1.08 -0.29 -9.41
N LEU A 109 -0.10 -1.17 -9.25
CA LEU A 109 -0.07 -2.03 -8.07
C LEU A 109 0.43 -1.25 -6.85
N TYR A 110 -0.34 -1.29 -5.77
CA TYR A 110 0.02 -0.65 -4.51
C TYR A 110 -0.56 -1.42 -3.32
N TYR A 111 0.02 -1.17 -2.16
CA TYR A 111 -0.50 -1.53 -0.85
C TYR A 111 -0.53 -0.28 0.03
N GLN A 112 -1.20 -0.35 1.16
CA GLN A 112 -1.26 0.73 2.14
C GLN A 112 -0.67 0.28 3.47
N VAL A 113 0.03 1.18 4.14
CA VAL A 113 0.52 0.97 5.51
C VAL A 113 -0.04 2.08 6.38
N LEU A 114 -0.76 1.72 7.43
CA LEU A 114 -1.48 2.63 8.32
C LEU A 114 -1.22 2.28 9.78
N GLY A 115 -1.55 3.21 10.67
CA GLY A 115 -1.41 3.05 12.12
C GLY A 115 -0.05 3.53 12.62
N GLU A 116 0.51 2.84 13.61
CA GLU A 116 1.73 3.25 14.31
C GLU A 116 3.01 2.86 13.55
N VAL A 117 3.21 3.50 12.38
CA VAL A 117 4.43 3.47 11.56
C VAL A 117 4.96 4.88 11.36
N GLU A 118 6.25 5.03 11.06
CA GLU A 118 6.89 6.35 10.89
C GLU A 118 6.30 7.14 9.72
N LYS A 119 5.97 6.45 8.61
CA LYS A 119 5.45 7.06 7.39
C LYS A 119 4.24 6.30 6.88
N PRO A 120 3.04 6.52 7.48
CA PRO A 120 1.83 5.92 6.96
C PRO A 120 1.51 6.45 5.55
N GLY A 121 1.04 5.57 4.67
CA GLY A 121 0.75 5.96 3.29
C GLY A 121 0.53 4.80 2.34
N ARG A 122 0.48 5.16 1.05
CA ARG A 122 0.36 4.24 -0.07
C ARG A 122 1.74 4.00 -0.67
N TYR A 123 2.08 2.75 -0.92
CA TYR A 123 3.35 2.32 -1.48
C TYR A 123 3.14 1.51 -2.74
N ALA A 124 3.93 1.78 -3.78
CA ALA A 124 3.91 1.02 -5.02
C ALA A 124 4.53 -0.37 -4.81
N ILE A 125 4.03 -1.35 -5.56
CA ILE A 125 4.64 -2.66 -5.69
C ILE A 125 5.53 -2.62 -6.93
N ASP A 126 6.82 -2.55 -6.74
CA ASP A 126 7.85 -2.44 -7.78
C ASP A 126 8.64 -3.73 -8.03
N LYS A 127 8.32 -4.78 -7.27
CA LYS A 127 8.98 -6.11 -7.33
C LYS A 127 7.95 -7.19 -7.57
N ASP A 128 8.40 -8.35 -8.07
CA ASP A 128 7.55 -9.53 -8.26
C ASP A 128 7.03 -10.14 -6.96
N ALA A 129 7.71 -9.88 -5.86
CA ALA A 129 7.29 -10.28 -4.52
C ALA A 129 7.71 -9.22 -3.50
N VAL A 130 6.74 -8.65 -2.80
CA VAL A 130 6.95 -7.75 -1.67
C VAL A 130 6.55 -8.48 -0.41
N THR A 131 7.44 -8.56 0.56
CA THR A 131 7.15 -9.14 1.87
C THR A 131 6.55 -8.10 2.80
N ILE A 132 5.92 -8.54 3.89
CA ILE A 132 5.45 -7.63 4.94
C ILE A 132 6.63 -6.86 5.58
N LEU A 133 7.82 -7.45 5.61
CA LEU A 133 9.02 -6.76 6.12
C LEU A 133 9.48 -5.65 5.17
N ASP A 134 9.44 -5.89 3.84
CA ASP A 134 9.69 -4.83 2.86
C ASP A 134 8.69 -3.68 3.03
N ALA A 135 7.41 -4.02 3.22
CA ALA A 135 6.35 -3.04 3.36
C ALA A 135 6.51 -2.18 4.62
N ILE A 136 6.82 -2.80 5.74
CA ILE A 136 7.10 -2.10 7.01
C ILE A 136 8.39 -1.27 6.88
N GLY A 137 9.44 -1.80 6.25
CA GLY A 137 10.69 -1.07 5.99
C GLY A 137 10.47 0.17 5.11
N ASN A 138 9.66 0.08 4.06
CA ASN A 138 9.29 1.21 3.21
C ASN A 138 8.53 2.31 4.01
N ALA A 139 7.73 1.89 4.99
CA ALA A 139 7.02 2.80 5.90
C ALA A 139 7.92 3.36 7.03
N GLY A 140 9.22 3.07 7.03
CA GLY A 140 10.19 3.57 8.01
C GLY A 140 10.18 2.83 9.35
N ASP A 141 9.64 1.61 9.37
CA ASP A 141 9.40 0.77 10.55
C ASP A 141 8.24 1.27 11.44
N LEU A 142 7.92 0.47 12.46
CA LEU A 142 6.94 0.81 13.48
C LEU A 142 7.48 1.90 14.40
N THR A 143 6.59 2.80 14.86
CA THR A 143 6.92 3.71 15.96
C THR A 143 7.16 2.92 17.26
N ILE A 144 7.71 3.58 18.28
CA ILE A 144 7.87 2.99 19.62
C ILE A 144 6.53 2.59 20.28
N TYR A 145 5.43 3.05 19.70
CA TYR A 145 4.07 2.77 20.16
C TYR A 145 3.38 1.65 19.36
N GLY A 146 3.97 1.17 18.28
CA GLY A 146 3.42 0.11 17.44
C GLY A 146 3.54 -1.27 18.08
N LYS A 147 2.48 -2.09 17.99
CA LYS A 147 2.49 -3.50 18.44
C LYS A 147 3.11 -4.38 17.36
N ARG A 148 4.31 -4.92 17.62
CA ARG A 148 5.01 -5.83 16.69
C ARG A 148 4.45 -7.25 16.69
N GLU A 149 3.83 -7.65 17.79
CA GLU A 149 3.28 -8.99 17.95
C GLU A 149 1.97 -9.21 17.17
N ASN A 150 1.30 -8.11 16.81
CA ASN A 150 -0.02 -8.17 16.15
C ASN A 150 -0.17 -7.09 15.09
N VAL A 151 0.50 -7.29 13.96
CA VAL A 151 0.30 -6.49 12.76
C VAL A 151 -0.82 -7.12 11.94
N LYS A 152 -1.82 -6.34 11.56
CA LYS A 152 -2.98 -6.80 10.81
C LYS A 152 -2.78 -6.54 9.32
N VAL A 153 -3.04 -7.55 8.50
CA VAL A 153 -3.11 -7.41 7.04
C VAL A 153 -4.54 -7.66 6.60
N LEU A 154 -5.20 -6.61 6.13
CA LEU A 154 -6.56 -6.68 5.60
C LEU A 154 -6.46 -6.91 4.09
N ARG A 155 -7.06 -8.00 3.62
CA ARG A 155 -7.02 -8.44 2.22
C ARG A 155 -8.41 -8.73 1.71
N ASN A 156 -8.72 -8.23 0.54
CA ASN A 156 -9.96 -8.61 -0.16
C ASN A 156 -9.70 -9.88 -0.98
N GLU A 157 -10.39 -10.96 -0.62
CA GLU A 157 -10.38 -12.21 -1.37
C GLU A 157 -11.81 -12.55 -1.81
N ASN A 158 -12.05 -12.56 -3.11
CA ASN A 158 -13.36 -12.87 -3.72
C ASN A 158 -14.53 -12.03 -3.16
N GLY A 159 -14.28 -10.72 -2.92
CA GLY A 159 -15.28 -9.80 -2.39
C GLY A 159 -15.47 -9.87 -0.87
N LYS A 160 -14.73 -10.72 -0.17
CA LYS A 160 -14.74 -10.79 1.29
C LYS A 160 -13.46 -10.19 1.85
N MET A 161 -13.61 -9.32 2.86
CA MET A 161 -12.46 -8.78 3.59
C MET A 161 -11.99 -9.78 4.64
N LEU A 162 -10.76 -10.27 4.49
CA LEU A 162 -10.09 -11.14 5.45
C LEU A 162 -9.05 -10.34 6.22
N THR A 163 -8.88 -10.67 7.49
CA THR A 163 -7.85 -10.08 8.35
C THR A 163 -6.88 -11.18 8.77
N TYR A 164 -5.61 -10.98 8.48
CA TYR A 164 -4.51 -11.84 8.92
C TYR A 164 -3.73 -11.13 10.00
N GLU A 165 -3.54 -11.79 11.13
CA GLU A 165 -2.67 -11.31 12.20
C GLU A 165 -1.27 -11.88 12.00
N VAL A 166 -0.26 -11.01 12.03
CA VAL A 166 1.12 -11.34 11.75
C VAL A 166 1.99 -10.89 12.92
N ASN A 167 2.73 -11.83 13.48
CA ASN A 167 3.70 -11.57 14.55
C ASN A 167 5.08 -11.31 13.95
N LEU A 168 5.54 -10.06 13.99
CA LEU A 168 6.87 -9.68 13.51
C LEU A 168 8.01 -10.08 14.47
N CYS A 169 7.68 -10.48 15.71
CA CYS A 169 8.67 -10.92 16.70
C CYS A 169 9.06 -12.38 16.55
N SER A 170 8.30 -13.17 15.79
CA SER A 170 8.55 -14.60 15.55
C SER A 170 8.81 -14.85 14.07
N ALA A 171 10.04 -15.18 13.72
CA ALA A 171 10.40 -15.48 12.32
C ALA A 171 9.64 -16.70 11.76
N ALA A 172 9.37 -17.70 12.60
CA ALA A 172 8.64 -18.90 12.19
C ALA A 172 7.18 -18.57 11.84
N ASP A 173 6.47 -17.82 12.72
CA ASP A 173 5.08 -17.42 12.53
C ASP A 173 4.96 -16.48 11.33
N LEU A 174 5.91 -15.58 11.20
CA LEU A 174 5.98 -14.62 10.11
C LEU A 174 6.05 -15.32 8.75
N ILE A 175 7.01 -16.25 8.56
CA ILE A 175 7.20 -16.95 7.29
C ILE A 175 6.03 -17.91 6.99
N ALA A 176 5.41 -18.48 8.01
CA ALA A 176 4.25 -19.37 7.87
C ALA A 176 2.96 -18.62 7.55
N SER A 177 2.92 -17.30 7.75
CA SER A 177 1.72 -16.51 7.54
C SER A 177 1.30 -16.45 6.08
N PRO A 178 0.01 -16.64 5.74
CA PRO A 178 -0.53 -16.40 4.40
C PRO A 178 -0.37 -14.95 3.92
N ALA A 179 -0.14 -14.02 4.84
CA ALA A 179 0.09 -12.60 4.58
C ALA A 179 1.58 -12.22 4.56
N TYR A 180 2.50 -13.19 4.57
CA TYR A 180 3.94 -12.93 4.45
C TYR A 180 4.27 -12.16 3.16
N TYR A 181 3.67 -12.58 2.03
CA TYR A 181 3.74 -11.85 0.77
C TYR A 181 2.55 -10.91 0.66
N ILE A 182 2.85 -9.63 0.49
CA ILE A 182 1.86 -8.57 0.29
C ILE A 182 1.31 -8.66 -1.13
N ARG A 183 0.01 -8.42 -1.25
CA ARG A 183 -0.71 -8.39 -2.53
C ARG A 183 -1.25 -6.99 -2.80
N GLN A 184 -1.63 -6.78 -4.03
CA GLN A 184 -2.30 -5.55 -4.44
C GLN A 184 -3.55 -5.25 -3.58
N ASN A 185 -3.69 -3.98 -3.22
CA ASN A 185 -4.76 -3.45 -2.37
C ASN A 185 -4.78 -3.99 -0.93
N ASP A 186 -3.73 -4.70 -0.47
CA ASP A 186 -3.59 -5.02 0.94
C ASP A 186 -3.47 -3.74 1.77
N VAL A 187 -4.08 -3.77 2.95
CA VAL A 187 -3.91 -2.73 3.96
C VAL A 187 -3.22 -3.34 5.16
N ILE A 188 -2.01 -2.88 5.43
CA ILE A 188 -1.24 -3.26 6.62
C ILE A 188 -1.57 -2.24 7.70
N TYR A 189 -2.10 -2.71 8.80
CA TYR A 189 -2.47 -1.85 9.92
C TYR A 189 -1.72 -2.25 11.17
N VAL A 190 -1.01 -1.28 11.75
CA VAL A 190 -0.25 -1.46 12.99
C VAL A 190 -1.03 -0.85 14.14
N ASP A 191 -1.48 -1.70 15.05
CA ASP A 191 -2.21 -1.27 16.25
C ASP A 191 -1.28 -0.47 17.19
N PRO A 192 -1.81 0.57 17.85
CA PRO A 192 -1.10 1.24 18.92
C PRO A 192 -1.01 0.35 20.17
N ASN A 193 0.08 0.50 20.91
CA ASN A 193 0.18 -0.12 22.23
C ASN A 193 -0.79 0.53 23.24
N ASP A 194 -0.95 -0.10 24.41
CA ASP A 194 -1.92 0.32 25.41
C ASP A 194 -1.65 1.73 25.98
N VAL A 195 -0.40 2.18 25.92
CA VAL A 195 -0.05 3.54 26.34
C VAL A 195 -0.60 4.56 25.35
N ARG A 196 -0.38 4.35 24.05
CA ARG A 196 -0.85 5.23 23.00
C ARG A 196 -2.36 5.19 22.84
N ALA A 197 -2.96 3.99 22.94
CA ALA A 197 -4.41 3.81 22.88
C ALA A 197 -5.13 4.61 23.97
N ARG A 198 -4.58 4.66 25.20
CA ARG A 198 -5.11 5.49 26.29
C ARG A 198 -4.94 6.98 26.07
N GLN A 199 -3.83 7.41 25.46
CA GLN A 199 -3.59 8.83 25.15
C GLN A 199 -4.56 9.39 24.11
N SER A 200 -5.11 8.53 23.25
CA SER A 200 -6.07 8.92 22.20
C SER A 200 -7.50 9.10 22.71
N THR A 201 -7.79 8.69 23.95
CA THR A 201 -9.11 8.87 24.58
C THR A 201 -9.09 10.04 25.56
N VAL A 202 -10.15 10.88 25.54
CA VAL A 202 -10.25 12.12 26.33
C VAL A 202 -10.03 11.91 27.83
N ASN A 203 -10.31 10.71 28.37
CA ASN A 203 -10.17 10.36 29.78
C ASN A 203 -9.14 9.24 30.05
N GLY A 204 -8.46 8.73 29.04
CA GLY A 204 -7.66 7.52 29.18
C GLY A 204 -6.44 7.63 30.10
N ASN A 205 -5.95 8.84 30.34
CA ASN A 205 -4.74 9.08 31.13
C ASN A 205 -4.99 9.81 32.45
N ASN A 206 -6.17 10.43 32.64
CA ASN A 206 -6.43 11.27 33.81
C ASN A 206 -6.45 10.48 35.13
N VAL A 207 -7.07 9.30 35.16
CA VAL A 207 -7.22 8.51 36.40
C VAL A 207 -5.92 7.81 36.83
N ARG A 208 -4.95 7.61 35.92
CA ARG A 208 -3.65 6.99 36.22
C ARG A 208 -2.50 8.00 36.34
N SER A 209 -2.77 9.27 36.11
CA SER A 209 -1.76 10.32 36.25
C SER A 209 -1.48 10.56 37.73
N THR A 210 -0.20 10.55 38.10
CA THR A 210 0.25 10.90 39.45
C THR A 210 -0.26 12.30 39.83
N SER A 211 -0.35 13.22 38.86
CA SER A 211 -0.88 14.55 39.05
C SER A 211 -2.35 14.58 39.46
N PHE A 212 -3.17 13.66 38.95
CA PHE A 212 -4.58 13.54 39.34
C PHE A 212 -4.70 13.17 40.82
N TRP A 213 -3.93 12.18 41.29
CA TRP A 213 -3.93 11.75 42.66
C TRP A 213 -3.38 12.80 43.63
N ILE A 214 -2.32 13.52 43.20
CA ILE A 214 -1.75 14.63 43.98
C ILE A 214 -2.79 15.76 44.08
N SER A 215 -3.50 16.09 43.02
CA SER A 215 -4.54 17.13 43.08
C SER A 215 -5.72 16.72 43.94
N LEU A 216 -6.12 15.45 43.93
CA LEU A 216 -7.21 14.94 44.73
C LEU A 216 -6.84 14.93 46.23
N THR A 217 -5.61 14.52 46.57
CA THR A 217 -5.12 14.53 47.98
C THR A 217 -4.95 15.96 48.49
N SER A 218 -4.47 16.88 47.68
CA SER A 218 -4.35 18.29 48.02
C SER A 218 -5.70 18.95 48.25
N LEU A 219 -6.72 18.62 47.47
CA LEU A 219 -8.07 19.10 47.65
C LEU A 219 -8.67 18.57 48.97
N ALA A 220 -8.48 17.28 49.27
CA ALA A 220 -8.95 16.68 50.52
C ALA A 220 -8.26 17.35 51.73
N ALA A 221 -6.94 17.56 51.69
CA ALA A 221 -6.22 18.24 52.76
C ALA A 221 -6.70 19.68 52.97
N SER A 222 -6.99 20.41 51.89
CA SER A 222 -7.54 21.77 51.96
C SER A 222 -8.93 21.81 52.62
N ILE A 223 -9.80 20.90 52.25
CA ILE A 223 -11.14 20.78 52.87
C ILE A 223 -11.01 20.48 54.37
N THR A 224 -10.15 19.52 54.74
CA THR A 224 -9.93 19.13 56.16
C THR A 224 -9.41 20.31 56.96
N ASN A 225 -8.46 21.05 56.42
CA ASN A 225 -7.90 22.22 57.10
C ASN A 225 -8.97 23.32 57.30
N THR A 226 -9.81 23.54 56.30
CA THR A 226 -10.94 24.49 56.42
C THR A 226 -11.94 24.09 57.50
N ILE A 227 -12.30 22.80 57.59
CA ILE A 227 -13.18 22.27 58.61
C ILE A 227 -12.60 22.45 60.02
N VAL A 228 -11.30 22.16 60.20
CA VAL A 228 -10.59 22.33 61.47
C VAL A 228 -10.60 23.81 61.91
N ILE A 229 -10.32 24.74 61.01
CA ILE A 229 -10.35 26.17 61.27
C ILE A 229 -11.76 26.64 61.71
N ILE A 230 -12.80 26.16 61.05
CA ILE A 230 -14.18 26.52 61.42
C ILE A 230 -14.52 25.92 62.79
N ALA A 231 -14.17 24.68 63.05
CA ALA A 231 -14.44 24.00 64.30
C ALA A 231 -13.73 24.66 65.49
N THR A 232 -12.46 25.04 65.35
CA THR A 232 -11.67 25.72 66.36
C THR A 232 -12.18 27.15 66.62
N ARG A 233 -12.62 27.87 65.60
CA ARG A 233 -13.26 29.19 65.80
C ARG A 233 -14.61 29.12 66.48
N SER A 234 -15.40 28.11 66.20
CA SER A 234 -16.71 27.89 66.86
C SER A 234 -16.58 27.45 68.34
N GLY A 235 -15.45 26.86 68.73
CA GLY A 235 -15.18 26.48 70.12
C GLY A 235 -14.60 27.57 71.03
N SER A 236 -14.14 28.71 70.45
CA SER A 236 -13.52 29.84 71.17
C SER A 236 -14.51 30.96 71.56
N GLY A 237 -15.80 30.73 71.34
CA GLY A 237 -16.86 31.74 71.55
C GLY A 237 -17.78 31.44 72.75
N LYS A 238 -17.27 30.78 73.77
CA LYS A 238 -17.97 30.63 75.06
C LYS A 238 -17.17 31.23 76.19
#